data_83e78cabf3290c40ec44f8a99bd60017
#
_entry.id   83e78cabf3290c40ec44f8a99bd60017
#
_cell.length_a   1.000
_cell.length_b   1.000
_cell.length_c   1.000
_cell.angle_alpha   90.00
_cell.angle_beta   90.00
_cell.angle_gamma   90.00
#
_symmetry.space_group_name_H-M   'P 1'
#
loop_
_entity.id
_entity.type
_entity.pdbx_description
1 polymer ?
#
loop_
_entity_poly.entity_id
_entity_poly.type
_entity_poly.pdbx_seq_one_letter_code
_entity_poly.pdbx_strand_id
1 'polypeptide(L)'
;MFSDLRLIVINILFVILFLLLFLIIAVVLRRILHARKYKELDKQREFYNEKLWTAFHSGQALQEITFFSASPVSVKWQAIEDVLLSFMSDEVLKEDVKSMFGRLGYISYYEKQMKKNYIVKAAAIDKLGKMFSDASVGVIVGQLKDKNPEVIAVSIRALSRIGDINGLKSLLDFLPQLVEKGLVSRKTIETSLVNFGKGAVPVFLDYGKRSLNPKIIAFILEALSNLDDKRTLPFAAEKLKNTDPEVRSKALKAIGMIAADSTDFDGQLVLPLLEDPVWFVRLQAAKVLGNLKCEKKCFDTLAGLLLDEKWQVRNAAATALTKYGNASLEIFLKALQYKDQYAKESICEEIEKTNYVYRLIENLASDNREIYSKSREILNIMHSLNFVTPMVEYMQRGGRDKISSTLERILQAAAGA
;
A
#
# COMPACT_ATOMS: atom_id res chain seq x y z
N MET A 1 39.49 34.27 -49.27
CA MET A 1 38.61 34.37 -48.08
C MET A 1 37.38 33.46 -48.14
N PHE A 2 36.49 33.48 -49.17
CA PHE A 2 35.32 32.59 -49.27
C PHE A 2 35.68 31.11 -49.55
N SER A 3 36.74 30.83 -50.30
CA SER A 3 37.23 29.46 -50.54
C SER A 3 37.76 28.80 -49.28
N ASP A 4 38.50 29.53 -48.50
CA ASP A 4 39.14 29.02 -47.26
C ASP A 4 38.09 28.71 -46.20
N LEU A 5 37.03 29.56 -46.11
CA LEU A 5 35.89 29.32 -45.23
C LEU A 5 35.13 28.04 -45.57
N ARG A 6 34.88 27.78 -46.88
CA ARG A 6 34.26 26.53 -47.37
C ARG A 6 35.10 25.29 -47.01
N LEU A 7 36.42 25.37 -47.18
CA LEU A 7 37.34 24.29 -46.85
C LEU A 7 37.31 23.96 -45.36
N ILE A 8 37.30 24.99 -44.50
CA ILE A 8 37.20 24.84 -43.04
C ILE A 8 35.87 24.17 -42.64
N VAL A 9 34.75 24.63 -43.22
CA VAL A 9 33.44 24.04 -42.94
C VAL A 9 33.37 22.57 -43.38
N ILE A 10 33.91 22.22 -44.56
CA ILE A 10 33.94 20.83 -45.03
C ILE A 10 34.79 19.97 -44.10
N ASN A 11 35.95 20.43 -43.63
CA ASN A 11 36.80 19.68 -42.71
C ASN A 11 36.09 19.48 -41.33
N ILE A 12 35.40 20.50 -40.83
CA ILE A 12 34.64 20.38 -39.62
C ILE A 12 33.52 19.32 -39.77
N LEU A 13 32.81 19.33 -40.89
CA LEU A 13 31.77 18.34 -41.21
C LEU A 13 32.34 16.91 -41.25
N PHE A 14 33.53 16.71 -41.87
CA PHE A 14 34.22 15.42 -41.92
C PHE A 14 34.60 14.95 -40.50
N VAL A 15 35.13 15.85 -39.64
CA VAL A 15 35.45 15.52 -38.28
C VAL A 15 34.21 15.14 -37.49
N ILE A 16 33.13 15.88 -37.62
CA ILE A 16 31.83 15.55 -36.95
C ILE A 16 31.32 14.19 -37.45
N LEU A 17 31.34 13.93 -38.74
CA LEU A 17 30.88 12.66 -39.32
C LEU A 17 31.73 11.50 -38.82
N PHE A 18 33.05 11.67 -38.75
CA PHE A 18 33.96 10.68 -38.20
C PHE A 18 33.71 10.38 -36.72
N LEU A 19 33.47 11.42 -35.89
CA LEU A 19 33.13 11.27 -34.49
C LEU A 19 31.79 10.56 -34.28
N LEU A 20 30.79 10.89 -35.12
CA LEU A 20 29.47 10.21 -35.09
C LEU A 20 29.64 8.72 -35.47
N LEU A 21 30.38 8.42 -36.53
CA LEU A 21 30.65 7.03 -36.96
C LEU A 21 31.38 6.25 -35.85
N PHE A 22 32.39 6.85 -35.25
CA PHE A 22 33.12 6.26 -34.12
C PHE A 22 32.20 5.98 -32.93
N LEU A 23 31.30 6.93 -32.57
CA LEU A 23 30.31 6.76 -31.52
C LEU A 23 29.34 5.61 -31.83
N ILE A 24 28.85 5.52 -33.06
CA ILE A 24 27.96 4.44 -33.50
C ILE A 24 28.68 3.08 -33.36
N ILE A 25 29.91 2.97 -33.86
CA ILE A 25 30.70 1.74 -33.77
C ILE A 25 30.91 1.36 -32.30
N ALA A 26 31.28 2.32 -31.45
CA ALA A 26 31.48 2.09 -30.01
C ALA A 26 30.20 1.59 -29.32
N VAL A 27 29.03 2.19 -29.65
CA VAL A 27 27.74 1.76 -29.11
C VAL A 27 27.38 0.34 -29.59
N VAL A 28 27.56 0.05 -30.90
CA VAL A 28 27.27 -1.28 -31.45
C VAL A 28 28.19 -2.33 -30.83
N LEU A 29 29.50 -2.05 -30.75
CA LEU A 29 30.47 -2.95 -30.13
C LEU A 29 30.11 -3.23 -28.66
N ARG A 30 29.81 -2.17 -27.91
CA ARG A 30 29.33 -2.29 -26.52
C ARG A 30 28.12 -3.18 -26.42
N ARG A 31 27.13 -2.99 -27.31
CA ARG A 31 25.89 -3.80 -27.35
C ARG A 31 26.20 -5.28 -27.61
N ILE A 32 27.09 -5.57 -28.57
CA ILE A 32 27.49 -6.95 -28.88
C ILE A 32 28.22 -7.60 -27.70
N LEU A 33 29.16 -6.88 -27.06
CA LEU A 33 29.87 -7.38 -25.89
C LEU A 33 28.93 -7.64 -24.70
N HIS A 34 27.99 -6.73 -24.47
CA HIS A 34 26.94 -6.94 -23.45
C HIS A 34 26.08 -8.16 -23.77
N ALA A 35 25.60 -8.28 -25.01
CA ALA A 35 24.76 -9.42 -25.42
C ALA A 35 25.48 -10.76 -25.23
N ARG A 36 26.79 -10.84 -25.59
CA ARG A 36 27.61 -12.03 -25.35
C ARG A 36 27.77 -12.32 -23.86
N LYS A 37 28.05 -11.30 -23.03
CA LYS A 37 28.16 -11.45 -21.59
C LYS A 37 26.86 -11.96 -20.96
N TYR A 38 25.69 -11.40 -21.36
CA TYR A 38 24.39 -11.85 -20.86
C TYR A 38 24.07 -13.28 -21.28
N LYS A 39 24.33 -13.65 -22.54
CA LYS A 39 24.16 -15.03 -23.01
C LYS A 39 25.00 -16.03 -22.21
N GLU A 40 26.24 -15.67 -21.90
CA GLU A 40 27.10 -16.52 -21.06
C GLU A 40 26.61 -16.56 -19.62
N LEU A 41 26.14 -15.43 -19.08
CA LEU A 41 25.56 -15.36 -17.73
C LEU A 41 24.30 -16.24 -17.62
N ASP A 42 23.40 -16.21 -18.60
CA ASP A 42 22.19 -17.02 -18.60
C ASP A 42 22.51 -18.51 -18.68
N LYS A 43 23.50 -18.92 -19.51
CA LYS A 43 23.97 -20.29 -19.55
C LYS A 43 24.55 -20.75 -18.20
N GLN A 44 25.29 -19.88 -17.54
CA GLN A 44 25.86 -20.18 -16.22
C GLN A 44 24.76 -20.24 -15.14
N ARG A 45 23.75 -19.35 -15.20
CA ARG A 45 22.59 -19.40 -14.29
C ARG A 45 21.84 -20.73 -14.42
N GLU A 46 21.54 -21.17 -15.64
CA GLU A 46 20.86 -22.46 -15.88
C GLU A 46 21.67 -23.62 -15.31
N PHE A 47 22.96 -23.66 -15.60
CA PHE A 47 23.87 -24.70 -15.08
C PHE A 47 23.92 -24.72 -13.54
N TYR A 48 24.11 -23.54 -12.89
CA TYR A 48 24.21 -23.47 -11.43
C TYR A 48 22.84 -23.63 -10.76
N ASN A 49 21.74 -23.30 -11.43
CA ASN A 49 20.39 -23.55 -10.90
C ASN A 49 20.16 -25.05 -10.69
N GLU A 50 20.48 -25.88 -11.71
CA GLU A 50 20.37 -27.34 -11.59
C GLU A 50 21.29 -27.91 -10.51
N LYS A 51 22.54 -27.46 -10.47
CA LYS A 51 23.53 -27.95 -9.50
C LYS A 51 23.21 -27.56 -8.06
N LEU A 52 22.80 -26.32 -7.81
CA LEU A 52 22.41 -25.85 -6.48
C LEU A 52 21.11 -26.50 -6.03
N TRP A 53 20.14 -26.65 -6.93
CA TRP A 53 18.91 -27.39 -6.65
C TRP A 53 19.20 -28.81 -6.14
N THR A 54 20.02 -29.57 -6.89
CA THR A 54 20.40 -30.93 -6.52
C THR A 54 21.16 -30.96 -5.18
N ALA A 55 22.12 -30.03 -4.99
CA ALA A 55 22.93 -29.94 -3.78
C ALA A 55 22.10 -29.63 -2.54
N PHE A 56 21.11 -28.72 -2.62
CA PHE A 56 20.22 -28.42 -1.51
C PHE A 56 19.31 -29.59 -1.16
N HIS A 57 18.71 -30.24 -2.14
CA HIS A 57 17.79 -31.37 -1.92
C HIS A 57 18.51 -32.67 -1.47
N SER A 58 19.79 -32.81 -1.80
CA SER A 58 20.62 -33.92 -1.28
C SER A 58 21.24 -33.64 0.09
N GLY A 59 21.10 -32.42 0.62
CA GLY A 59 21.75 -31.99 1.86
C GLY A 59 23.28 -31.78 1.72
N GLN A 60 23.80 -31.77 0.50
CA GLN A 60 25.25 -31.69 0.22
C GLN A 60 25.74 -30.26 -0.13
N ALA A 61 24.84 -29.27 -0.19
CA ALA A 61 25.15 -27.90 -0.63
C ALA A 61 26.33 -27.27 0.12
N LEU A 62 26.44 -27.52 1.43
CA LEU A 62 27.53 -26.99 2.25
C LEU A 62 28.81 -27.82 2.16
N GLN A 63 28.75 -29.10 1.74
CA GLN A 63 29.90 -29.96 1.53
C GLN A 63 30.57 -29.66 0.18
N GLU A 64 29.80 -29.32 -0.83
CA GLU A 64 30.28 -28.98 -2.16
C GLU A 64 30.61 -27.48 -2.34
N ILE A 65 30.78 -26.72 -1.25
CA ILE A 65 30.94 -25.27 -1.30
C ILE A 65 32.12 -24.80 -2.15
N THR A 66 33.22 -25.59 -2.22
CA THR A 66 34.38 -25.28 -3.03
C THR A 66 34.07 -25.28 -4.53
N PHE A 67 33.12 -26.12 -4.97
CA PHE A 67 32.65 -26.15 -6.36
C PHE A 67 31.98 -24.84 -6.75
N PHE A 68 31.22 -24.24 -5.82
CA PHE A 68 30.51 -22.97 -6.02
C PHE A 68 31.38 -21.73 -5.80
N SER A 69 32.61 -21.88 -5.33
CA SER A 69 33.52 -20.75 -5.14
C SER A 69 33.92 -20.09 -6.47
N ALA A 70 33.97 -18.77 -6.49
CA ALA A 70 34.32 -17.98 -7.67
C ALA A 70 35.00 -16.66 -7.28
N SER A 71 35.80 -16.10 -8.18
CA SER A 71 36.37 -14.76 -8.00
C SER A 71 35.26 -13.69 -8.04
N PRO A 72 35.29 -12.71 -7.12
CA PRO A 72 34.32 -11.65 -7.11
C PRO A 72 34.14 -10.95 -8.47
N VAL A 73 32.88 -10.63 -8.84
CA VAL A 73 32.52 -9.93 -10.10
C VAL A 73 32.70 -10.78 -11.37
N SER A 74 33.19 -12.01 -11.30
CA SER A 74 33.21 -12.93 -12.45
C SER A 74 31.81 -13.32 -12.90
N VAL A 75 31.64 -13.80 -14.14
CA VAL A 75 30.35 -14.28 -14.64
C VAL A 75 29.82 -15.43 -13.78
N LYS A 76 30.71 -16.35 -13.37
CA LYS A 76 30.37 -17.43 -12.43
C LYS A 76 29.85 -16.88 -11.09
N TRP A 77 30.55 -15.90 -10.50
CA TRP A 77 30.13 -15.24 -9.26
C TRP A 77 28.72 -14.64 -9.38
N GLN A 78 28.48 -13.87 -10.46
CA GLN A 78 27.16 -13.25 -10.69
C GLN A 78 26.08 -14.30 -10.91
N ALA A 79 26.35 -15.38 -11.66
CA ALA A 79 25.40 -16.44 -11.91
C ALA A 79 24.98 -17.16 -10.61
N ILE A 80 25.95 -17.52 -9.77
CA ILE A 80 25.69 -18.18 -8.48
C ILE A 80 24.92 -17.24 -7.54
N GLU A 81 25.30 -15.96 -7.47
CA GLU A 81 24.57 -14.96 -6.67
C GLU A 81 23.11 -14.87 -7.08
N ASP A 82 22.84 -14.73 -8.38
CA ASP A 82 21.49 -14.59 -8.91
C ASP A 82 20.64 -15.85 -8.64
N VAL A 83 21.22 -17.03 -8.76
CA VAL A 83 20.55 -18.30 -8.46
C VAL A 83 20.27 -18.43 -6.95
N LEU A 84 21.23 -18.15 -6.09
CA LEU A 84 21.02 -18.17 -4.64
C LEU A 84 19.95 -17.17 -4.23
N LEU A 85 19.93 -15.95 -4.82
CA LEU A 85 18.88 -14.97 -4.55
C LEU A 85 17.49 -15.46 -4.99
N SER A 86 17.39 -16.26 -6.06
CA SER A 86 16.11 -16.85 -6.47
C SER A 86 15.59 -17.88 -5.46
N PHE A 87 16.45 -18.62 -4.80
CA PHE A 87 16.07 -19.57 -3.74
C PHE A 87 15.71 -18.93 -2.40
N MET A 88 16.00 -17.63 -2.20
CA MET A 88 15.59 -16.92 -0.98
C MET A 88 14.09 -16.80 -0.79
N SER A 89 13.28 -17.06 -1.82
CA SER A 89 11.81 -17.13 -1.73
C SER A 89 11.29 -18.46 -1.21
N ASP A 90 12.13 -19.48 -1.13
CA ASP A 90 11.80 -20.79 -0.58
C ASP A 90 12.13 -20.81 0.93
N GLU A 91 11.10 -20.87 1.76
CA GLU A 91 11.25 -20.83 3.22
C GLU A 91 12.01 -22.04 3.77
N VAL A 92 12.02 -23.19 3.07
CA VAL A 92 12.75 -24.39 3.49
C VAL A 92 14.26 -24.21 3.26
N LEU A 93 14.63 -23.63 2.13
CA LEU A 93 16.03 -23.46 1.72
C LEU A 93 16.69 -22.21 2.27
N LYS A 94 15.92 -21.28 2.78
CA LYS A 94 16.35 -19.91 3.13
C LYS A 94 17.56 -19.86 4.05
N GLU A 95 17.59 -20.66 5.12
CA GLU A 95 18.69 -20.65 6.08
C GLU A 95 19.97 -21.24 5.50
N ASP A 96 19.86 -22.30 4.70
CA ASP A 96 21.01 -22.89 3.99
C ASP A 96 21.57 -21.91 2.97
N VAL A 97 20.71 -21.22 2.23
CA VAL A 97 21.13 -20.18 1.25
C VAL A 97 21.82 -19.01 1.95
N LYS A 98 21.31 -18.53 3.08
CA LYS A 98 22.00 -17.52 3.92
C LYS A 98 23.39 -17.98 4.33
N SER A 99 23.51 -19.22 4.82
CA SER A 99 24.78 -19.82 5.19
C SER A 99 25.76 -19.86 4.00
N MET A 100 25.27 -20.22 2.82
CA MET A 100 26.10 -20.23 1.60
C MET A 100 26.60 -18.85 1.21
N PHE A 101 25.77 -17.79 1.28
CA PHE A 101 26.23 -16.42 1.03
C PHE A 101 27.39 -16.02 1.95
N GLY A 102 27.33 -16.37 3.22
CA GLY A 102 28.40 -16.13 4.18
C GLY A 102 29.68 -16.87 3.82
N ARG A 103 29.59 -18.18 3.62
CA ARG A 103 30.74 -19.05 3.35
C ARG A 103 31.41 -18.79 1.99
N LEU A 104 30.63 -18.44 0.96
CA LEU A 104 31.15 -18.07 -0.36
C LEU A 104 31.75 -16.66 -0.38
N GLY A 105 31.66 -15.90 0.71
CA GLY A 105 32.29 -14.60 0.86
C GLY A 105 31.55 -13.41 0.27
N TYR A 106 30.26 -13.59 -0.15
CA TYR A 106 29.43 -12.49 -0.67
C TYR A 106 29.22 -11.39 0.38
N ILE A 107 28.93 -11.79 1.62
CA ILE A 107 28.67 -10.84 2.71
C ILE A 107 29.89 -9.94 2.92
N SER A 108 31.07 -10.54 3.16
CA SER A 108 32.30 -9.79 3.40
C SER A 108 32.74 -8.95 2.20
N TYR A 109 32.45 -9.41 0.97
CA TYR A 109 32.69 -8.63 -0.24
C TYR A 109 31.85 -7.36 -0.25
N TYR A 110 30.52 -7.46 -0.04
CA TYR A 110 29.63 -6.30 -0.08
C TYR A 110 29.86 -5.35 1.09
N GLU A 111 30.19 -5.82 2.28
CA GLU A 111 30.63 -4.96 3.41
C GLU A 111 31.85 -4.11 3.07
N LYS A 112 32.83 -4.68 2.35
CA LYS A 112 33.97 -3.92 1.84
C LYS A 112 33.57 -2.87 0.80
N GLN A 113 32.57 -3.19 -0.07
CA GLN A 113 32.07 -2.23 -1.06
C GLN A 113 31.39 -1.02 -0.43
N MET A 114 30.79 -1.15 0.77
CA MET A 114 30.18 -0.04 1.50
C MET A 114 31.15 1.10 1.85
N LYS A 115 32.45 0.87 1.78
CA LYS A 115 33.50 1.90 2.01
C LYS A 115 33.77 2.77 0.79
N LYS A 116 33.15 2.48 -0.37
CA LYS A 116 33.34 3.20 -1.63
C LYS A 116 32.37 4.40 -1.74
N ASN A 117 32.25 4.95 -2.96
CA ASN A 117 31.34 6.05 -3.23
C ASN A 117 29.86 5.64 -2.95
N TYR A 118 28.98 6.63 -2.84
CA TYR A 118 27.59 6.41 -2.41
C TYR A 118 26.80 5.47 -3.33
N ILE A 119 27.07 5.43 -4.65
CA ILE A 119 26.40 4.54 -5.61
C ILE A 119 26.76 3.08 -5.31
N VAL A 120 28.05 2.79 -5.18
CA VAL A 120 28.53 1.43 -4.87
C VAL A 120 28.10 1.02 -3.46
N LYS A 121 28.14 1.94 -2.51
CA LYS A 121 27.67 1.74 -1.14
C LYS A 121 26.19 1.36 -1.13
N ALA A 122 25.31 2.12 -1.79
CA ALA A 122 23.88 1.85 -1.86
C ALA A 122 23.61 0.48 -2.52
N ALA A 123 24.28 0.16 -3.62
CA ALA A 123 24.17 -1.14 -4.27
C ALA A 123 24.59 -2.30 -3.36
N ALA A 124 25.67 -2.13 -2.59
CA ALA A 124 26.15 -3.14 -1.64
C ALA A 124 25.14 -3.36 -0.51
N ILE A 125 24.56 -2.30 0.05
CA ILE A 125 23.52 -2.38 1.08
C ILE A 125 22.27 -3.10 0.56
N ASP A 126 21.82 -2.80 -0.66
CA ASP A 126 20.68 -3.48 -1.28
C ASP A 126 20.93 -4.99 -1.44
N LYS A 127 22.16 -5.37 -1.86
CA LYS A 127 22.55 -6.78 -1.96
C LYS A 127 22.55 -7.48 -0.60
N LEU A 128 23.14 -6.86 0.44
CA LEU A 128 23.14 -7.40 1.80
C LEU A 128 21.69 -7.57 2.34
N GLY A 129 20.80 -6.62 2.06
CA GLY A 129 19.39 -6.73 2.39
C GLY A 129 18.70 -7.88 1.67
N LYS A 130 18.98 -8.10 0.38
CA LYS A 130 18.43 -9.22 -0.41
C LYS A 130 18.96 -10.58 0.04
N MET A 131 20.16 -10.63 0.59
CA MET A 131 20.77 -11.83 1.17
C MET A 131 20.33 -12.11 2.61
N PHE A 132 19.47 -11.24 3.19
CA PHE A 132 19.02 -11.33 4.57
C PHE A 132 20.18 -11.48 5.57
N SER A 133 21.24 -10.66 5.39
CA SER A 133 22.46 -10.76 6.17
C SER A 133 22.30 -10.21 7.57
N ASP A 134 21.98 -11.07 8.54
CA ASP A 134 21.86 -10.70 9.94
C ASP A 134 23.19 -10.15 10.49
N ALA A 135 24.33 -10.69 10.05
CA ALA A 135 25.66 -10.24 10.43
C ALA A 135 25.93 -8.77 10.04
N SER A 136 25.29 -8.28 8.96
CA SER A 136 25.54 -6.94 8.44
C SER A 136 24.60 -5.88 9.03
N VAL A 137 23.65 -6.25 9.92
CA VAL A 137 22.68 -5.31 10.51
C VAL A 137 23.38 -4.12 11.16
N GLY A 138 24.39 -4.35 12.01
CA GLY A 138 25.12 -3.28 12.69
C GLY A 138 25.81 -2.30 11.74
N VAL A 139 26.40 -2.80 10.65
CA VAL A 139 27.07 -1.97 9.64
C VAL A 139 26.04 -1.16 8.85
N ILE A 140 24.88 -1.75 8.52
CA ILE A 140 23.77 -1.08 7.80
C ILE A 140 23.12 -0.02 8.69
N VAL A 141 22.89 -0.30 9.98
CA VAL A 141 22.40 0.69 10.96
C VAL A 141 23.30 1.92 11.01
N GLY A 142 24.62 1.74 10.95
CA GLY A 142 25.57 2.86 10.87
C GLY A 142 25.32 3.78 9.68
N GLN A 143 24.74 3.29 8.58
CA GLN A 143 24.45 4.07 7.37
C GLN A 143 23.15 4.90 7.46
N LEU A 144 22.34 4.73 8.48
CA LEU A 144 21.20 5.62 8.76
C LEU A 144 21.66 7.07 9.04
N LYS A 145 22.94 7.26 9.37
CA LYS A 145 23.60 8.58 9.56
C LYS A 145 24.34 9.09 8.34
N ASP A 146 24.24 8.41 7.19
CA ASP A 146 24.94 8.83 5.97
C ASP A 146 24.47 10.21 5.51
N LYS A 147 25.35 10.94 4.83
CA LYS A 147 25.05 12.27 4.27
C LYS A 147 24.15 12.18 3.04
N ASN A 148 24.13 11.04 2.36
CA ASN A 148 23.38 10.85 1.13
C ASN A 148 22.00 10.22 1.43
N PRO A 149 20.88 10.89 1.08
CA PRO A 149 19.52 10.39 1.34
C PRO A 149 19.23 9.03 0.68
N GLU A 150 19.83 8.74 -0.49
CA GLU A 150 19.65 7.44 -1.16
C GLU A 150 20.26 6.31 -0.34
N VAL A 151 21.45 6.51 0.24
CA VAL A 151 22.09 5.51 1.12
C VAL A 151 21.21 5.25 2.33
N ILE A 152 20.64 6.30 2.94
CA ILE A 152 19.71 6.16 4.08
C ILE A 152 18.47 5.36 3.65
N ALA A 153 17.86 5.71 2.54
CA ALA A 153 16.64 5.05 2.05
C ALA A 153 16.88 3.56 1.74
N VAL A 154 18.02 3.23 1.11
CA VAL A 154 18.37 1.84 0.84
C VAL A 154 18.67 1.08 2.14
N SER A 155 19.31 1.73 3.13
CA SER A 155 19.58 1.12 4.44
C SER A 155 18.30 0.76 5.17
N ILE A 156 17.30 1.65 5.17
CA ILE A 156 15.98 1.38 5.75
C ILE A 156 15.32 0.18 5.07
N ARG A 157 15.33 0.13 3.73
CA ARG A 157 14.79 -1.01 2.96
C ARG A 157 15.55 -2.31 3.23
N ALA A 158 16.87 -2.25 3.36
CA ALA A 158 17.67 -3.43 3.66
C ALA A 158 17.39 -3.97 5.07
N LEU A 159 17.36 -3.10 6.09
CA LEU A 159 17.00 -3.49 7.46
C LEU A 159 15.62 -4.13 7.54
N SER A 160 14.65 -3.57 6.81
CA SER A 160 13.29 -4.11 6.80
C SER A 160 13.17 -5.47 6.11
N ARG A 161 14.00 -5.74 5.08
CA ARG A 161 14.05 -7.06 4.44
C ARG A 161 14.71 -8.10 5.35
N ILE A 162 15.79 -7.72 6.03
CA ILE A 162 16.47 -8.60 6.99
C ILE A 162 15.50 -8.96 8.12
N GLY A 163 14.70 -8.01 8.59
CA GLY A 163 13.68 -8.25 9.61
C GLY A 163 14.22 -8.37 11.03
N ASP A 164 15.49 -8.02 11.27
CA ASP A 164 16.10 -8.10 12.61
C ASP A 164 15.51 -7.08 13.57
N ILE A 165 15.14 -7.53 14.76
CA ILE A 165 14.46 -6.70 15.78
C ILE A 165 15.38 -5.62 16.37
N ASN A 166 16.69 -5.84 16.45
CA ASN A 166 17.63 -4.83 16.91
C ASN A 166 17.84 -3.76 15.83
N GLY A 167 17.84 -4.20 14.56
CA GLY A 167 17.80 -3.29 13.40
C GLY A 167 16.57 -2.40 13.42
N LEU A 168 15.38 -2.96 13.71
CA LEU A 168 14.15 -2.19 13.88
C LEU A 168 14.23 -1.18 15.02
N LYS A 169 14.68 -1.59 16.21
CA LYS A 169 14.84 -0.69 17.37
C LYS A 169 15.74 0.49 17.00
N SER A 170 16.88 0.19 16.38
CA SER A 170 17.81 1.23 15.91
C SER A 170 17.17 2.17 14.89
N LEU A 171 16.39 1.63 13.94
CA LEU A 171 15.67 2.45 12.95
C LEU A 171 14.65 3.37 13.65
N LEU A 172 13.89 2.86 14.62
CA LEU A 172 12.91 3.65 15.37
C LEU A 172 13.57 4.78 16.14
N ASP A 173 14.75 4.56 16.73
CA ASP A 173 15.53 5.59 17.44
C ASP A 173 16.00 6.71 16.49
N PHE A 174 16.27 6.39 15.22
CA PHE A 174 16.61 7.36 14.18
C PHE A 174 15.39 8.03 13.53
N LEU A 175 14.22 7.43 13.62
CA LEU A 175 13.02 7.85 12.92
C LEU A 175 12.65 9.33 13.16
N PRO A 176 12.74 9.90 14.39
CA PRO A 176 12.47 11.31 14.61
C PRO A 176 13.32 12.23 13.73
N GLN A 177 14.63 11.97 13.66
CA GLN A 177 15.55 12.78 12.85
C GLN A 177 15.27 12.65 11.35
N LEU A 178 14.94 11.44 10.88
CA LEU A 178 14.63 11.16 9.48
C LEU A 178 13.37 11.92 9.03
N VAL A 179 12.35 11.93 9.89
CA VAL A 179 11.06 12.59 9.64
C VAL A 179 11.20 14.11 9.70
N GLU A 180 11.91 14.63 10.70
CA GLU A 180 12.11 16.06 10.89
C GLU A 180 12.89 16.70 9.73
N LYS A 181 13.98 16.05 9.29
CA LYS A 181 14.82 16.54 8.19
C LYS A 181 14.26 16.25 6.80
N GLY A 182 13.20 15.44 6.68
CA GLY A 182 12.63 15.06 5.39
C GLY A 182 13.60 14.29 4.47
N LEU A 183 14.57 13.56 5.04
CA LEU A 183 15.66 12.92 4.29
C LEU A 183 15.17 11.71 3.46
N VAL A 184 14.06 11.10 3.84
CA VAL A 184 13.48 9.92 3.19
C VAL A 184 11.98 10.12 2.99
N SER A 185 11.45 9.62 1.88
CA SER A 185 10.03 9.76 1.60
C SER A 185 9.19 9.02 2.65
N ARG A 186 8.04 9.62 3.02
CA ARG A 186 7.06 9.02 3.94
C ARG A 186 6.71 7.58 3.52
N LYS A 187 6.47 7.37 2.23
CA LYS A 187 6.13 6.06 1.66
C LYS A 187 7.21 5.01 1.91
N THR A 188 8.50 5.37 1.76
CA THR A 188 9.62 4.46 2.03
C THR A 188 9.63 4.03 3.51
N ILE A 189 9.42 4.97 4.43
CA ILE A 189 9.37 4.64 5.87
C ILE A 189 8.20 3.71 6.16
N GLU A 190 6.98 4.07 5.74
CA GLU A 190 5.76 3.30 5.99
C GLU A 190 5.87 1.85 5.47
N THR A 191 6.27 1.70 4.19
CA THR A 191 6.41 0.36 3.60
C THR A 191 7.52 -0.46 4.27
N SER A 192 8.62 0.18 4.67
CA SER A 192 9.71 -0.53 5.34
C SER A 192 9.33 -0.97 6.75
N LEU A 193 8.57 -0.18 7.50
CA LEU A 193 8.10 -0.58 8.84
C LEU A 193 7.16 -1.80 8.75
N VAL A 194 6.26 -1.83 7.77
CA VAL A 194 5.36 -2.98 7.53
C VAL A 194 6.15 -4.25 7.19
N ASN A 195 7.23 -4.15 6.42
CA ASN A 195 8.02 -5.30 6.00
C ASN A 195 8.72 -6.05 7.15
N PHE A 196 8.84 -5.46 8.35
CA PHE A 196 9.31 -6.19 9.54
C PHE A 196 8.32 -7.26 10.02
N GLY A 197 7.08 -7.23 9.54
CA GLY A 197 6.07 -8.25 9.78
C GLY A 197 5.48 -8.26 11.20
N LYS A 198 4.61 -9.25 11.46
CA LYS A 198 3.87 -9.36 12.74
C LYS A 198 4.77 -9.56 13.98
N GLY A 199 5.97 -10.09 13.81
CA GLY A 199 6.96 -10.21 14.90
C GLY A 199 7.41 -8.87 15.48
N ALA A 200 7.31 -7.78 14.71
CA ALA A 200 7.66 -6.43 15.11
C ALA A 200 6.59 -5.72 15.98
N VAL A 201 5.35 -6.24 16.01
CA VAL A 201 4.21 -5.60 16.72
C VAL A 201 4.53 -5.25 18.18
N PRO A 202 5.10 -6.12 19.02
CA PRO A 202 5.45 -5.75 20.40
C PRO A 202 6.39 -4.56 20.49
N VAL A 203 7.36 -4.45 19.57
CA VAL A 203 8.34 -3.35 19.52
C VAL A 203 7.66 -2.05 19.11
N PHE A 204 6.78 -2.10 18.10
CA PHE A 204 6.00 -0.93 17.69
C PHE A 204 5.10 -0.42 18.80
N LEU A 205 4.41 -1.33 19.52
CA LEU A 205 3.53 -0.96 20.63
C LEU A 205 4.31 -0.32 21.79
N ASP A 206 5.44 -0.91 22.17
CA ASP A 206 6.30 -0.38 23.23
C ASP A 206 6.85 1.01 22.86
N TYR A 207 7.36 1.16 21.63
CA TYR A 207 7.89 2.44 21.15
C TYR A 207 6.79 3.50 21.01
N GLY A 208 5.62 3.14 20.46
CA GLY A 208 4.48 4.03 20.28
C GLY A 208 3.88 4.54 21.59
N LYS A 209 3.90 3.72 22.66
CA LYS A 209 3.46 4.12 24.01
C LYS A 209 4.41 5.15 24.65
N ARG A 210 5.72 5.01 24.42
CA ARG A 210 6.75 5.91 24.96
C ARG A 210 6.94 7.19 24.17
N SER A 211 6.56 7.18 22.89
CA SER A 211 6.76 8.34 22.01
C SER A 211 5.79 9.47 22.35
N LEU A 212 6.32 10.69 22.42
CA LEU A 212 5.55 11.94 22.55
C LEU A 212 5.38 12.66 21.20
N ASN A 213 6.07 12.21 20.15
CA ASN A 213 6.01 12.83 18.83
C ASN A 213 4.82 12.31 18.03
N PRO A 214 3.81 13.16 17.71
CA PRO A 214 2.61 12.72 16.99
C PRO A 214 2.92 12.09 15.63
N LYS A 215 3.89 12.62 14.88
CA LYS A 215 4.26 12.07 13.57
C LYS A 215 4.78 10.63 13.69
N ILE A 216 5.56 10.35 14.73
CA ILE A 216 6.08 9.01 14.98
C ILE A 216 4.96 8.05 15.36
N ILE A 217 4.06 8.49 16.26
CA ILE A 217 2.88 7.70 16.63
C ILE A 217 2.03 7.38 15.40
N ALA A 218 1.84 8.37 14.49
CA ALA A 218 1.09 8.18 13.25
C ALA A 218 1.77 7.15 12.31
N PHE A 219 3.10 7.17 12.16
CA PHE A 219 3.84 6.15 11.41
C PHE A 219 3.69 4.75 12.01
N ILE A 220 3.76 4.64 13.33
CA ILE A 220 3.60 3.36 14.03
C ILE A 220 2.18 2.82 13.85
N LEU A 221 1.14 3.66 14.02
CA LEU A 221 -0.24 3.27 13.79
C LEU A 221 -0.49 2.84 12.34
N GLU A 222 0.12 3.53 11.36
CA GLU A 222 0.04 3.14 9.95
C GLU A 222 0.69 1.76 9.72
N ALA A 223 1.86 1.50 10.29
CA ALA A 223 2.51 0.19 10.19
C ALA A 223 1.64 -0.90 10.84
N LEU A 224 1.17 -0.67 12.06
CA LEU A 224 0.33 -1.59 12.82
C LEU A 224 -1.00 -1.89 12.12
N SER A 225 -1.61 -0.90 11.45
CA SER A 225 -2.85 -1.10 10.70
C SER A 225 -2.71 -2.10 9.54
N ASN A 226 -1.53 -2.14 8.91
CA ASN A 226 -1.24 -3.04 7.80
C ASN A 226 -0.74 -4.43 8.24
N LEU A 227 -0.38 -4.60 9.51
CA LEU A 227 0.05 -5.89 10.04
C LEU A 227 -1.10 -6.78 10.52
N ASP A 228 -2.31 -6.23 10.62
CA ASP A 228 -3.53 -6.98 11.00
C ASP A 228 -3.32 -7.85 12.24
N ASP A 229 -2.98 -7.20 13.36
CA ASP A 229 -2.72 -7.87 14.63
C ASP A 229 -3.59 -7.26 15.75
N LYS A 230 -4.46 -8.07 16.34
CA LYS A 230 -5.43 -7.66 17.37
C LYS A 230 -4.78 -7.03 18.61
N ARG A 231 -3.52 -7.34 18.91
CA ARG A 231 -2.75 -6.70 19.99
C ARG A 231 -2.66 -5.18 19.85
N THR A 232 -2.89 -4.67 18.63
CA THR A 232 -2.90 -3.23 18.30
C THR A 232 -4.13 -2.51 18.86
N LEU A 233 -5.28 -3.18 18.99
CA LEU A 233 -6.57 -2.54 19.30
C LEU A 233 -6.56 -1.70 20.59
N PRO A 234 -6.02 -2.18 21.73
CA PRO A 234 -5.99 -1.38 22.96
C PRO A 234 -5.16 -0.09 22.80
N PHE A 235 -4.03 -0.16 22.08
CA PHE A 235 -3.19 1.01 21.80
C PHE A 235 -3.90 1.99 20.86
N ALA A 236 -4.52 1.50 19.81
CA ALA A 236 -5.28 2.34 18.87
C ALA A 236 -6.47 3.02 19.58
N ALA A 237 -7.20 2.31 20.44
CA ALA A 237 -8.28 2.86 21.24
C ALA A 237 -7.82 4.00 22.17
N GLU A 238 -6.67 3.85 22.83
CA GLU A 238 -6.07 4.92 23.62
C GLU A 238 -5.78 6.16 22.78
N LYS A 239 -5.28 5.98 21.54
CA LYS A 239 -4.89 7.09 20.64
C LYS A 239 -6.07 7.80 19.97
N LEU A 240 -7.30 7.31 20.10
CA LEU A 240 -8.52 8.03 19.66
C LEU A 240 -8.70 9.38 20.38
N LYS A 241 -8.14 9.52 21.57
CA LYS A 241 -8.21 10.76 22.39
C LYS A 241 -6.97 11.67 22.22
N ASN A 242 -6.10 11.38 21.26
CA ASN A 242 -4.87 12.15 21.07
C ASN A 242 -5.20 13.59 20.60
N THR A 243 -4.42 14.56 21.02
CA THR A 243 -4.59 15.97 20.63
C THR A 243 -4.36 16.19 19.13
N ASP A 244 -3.45 15.42 18.53
CA ASP A 244 -3.13 15.51 17.10
C ASP A 244 -4.17 14.78 16.25
N PRO A 245 -4.82 15.43 15.27
CA PRO A 245 -5.86 14.81 14.45
C PRO A 245 -5.34 13.73 13.51
N GLU A 246 -4.07 13.77 13.09
CA GLU A 246 -3.48 12.72 12.27
C GLU A 246 -3.37 11.42 13.07
N VAL A 247 -2.96 11.52 14.34
CA VAL A 247 -2.90 10.36 15.24
C VAL A 247 -4.28 9.77 15.46
N ARG A 248 -5.32 10.59 15.71
CA ARG A 248 -6.70 10.10 15.84
C ARG A 248 -7.17 9.39 14.57
N SER A 249 -6.94 9.98 13.42
CA SER A 249 -7.29 9.40 12.12
C SER A 249 -6.58 8.07 11.84
N LYS A 250 -5.28 7.97 12.16
CA LYS A 250 -4.52 6.72 12.01
C LYS A 250 -4.95 5.64 13.00
N ALA A 251 -5.31 6.04 14.22
CA ALA A 251 -5.90 5.12 15.21
C ALA A 251 -7.22 4.54 14.72
N LEU A 252 -8.13 5.38 14.21
CA LEU A 252 -9.36 4.95 13.56
C LEU A 252 -9.09 3.99 12.41
N LYS A 253 -8.15 4.32 11.52
CA LYS A 253 -7.79 3.43 10.40
C LYS A 253 -7.34 2.06 10.89
N ALA A 254 -6.48 2.01 11.91
CA ALA A 254 -6.00 0.75 12.48
C ALA A 254 -7.18 -0.08 13.06
N ILE A 255 -8.08 0.55 13.78
CA ILE A 255 -9.29 -0.10 14.31
C ILE A 255 -10.16 -0.64 13.17
N GLY A 256 -10.45 0.18 12.14
CA GLY A 256 -11.30 -0.21 11.01
C GLY A 256 -10.74 -1.35 10.16
N MET A 257 -9.42 -1.51 10.11
CA MET A 257 -8.77 -2.63 9.40
C MET A 257 -8.73 -3.90 10.24
N ILE A 258 -8.44 -3.78 11.55
CA ILE A 258 -8.18 -4.93 12.42
C ILE A 258 -9.46 -5.46 13.07
N ALA A 259 -10.41 -4.58 13.38
CA ALA A 259 -11.64 -4.95 14.07
C ALA A 259 -12.84 -5.22 13.14
N ALA A 260 -12.68 -5.11 11.82
CA ALA A 260 -13.79 -5.24 10.85
C ALA A 260 -14.59 -6.54 11.01
N ASP A 261 -13.92 -7.64 11.35
CA ASP A 261 -14.56 -8.96 11.56
C ASP A 261 -14.58 -9.39 13.04
N SER A 262 -14.30 -8.45 13.96
CA SER A 262 -14.19 -8.75 15.39
C SER A 262 -15.41 -8.23 16.16
N THR A 263 -15.99 -9.10 16.99
CA THR A 263 -17.00 -8.71 17.99
C THR A 263 -16.39 -8.10 19.24
N ASP A 264 -15.06 -8.09 19.34
CA ASP A 264 -14.32 -7.78 20.57
C ASP A 264 -14.03 -6.29 20.74
N PHE A 265 -14.35 -5.45 19.74
CA PHE A 265 -14.13 -4.01 19.80
C PHE A 265 -15.42 -3.23 20.02
N ASP A 266 -15.45 -2.40 21.06
CA ASP A 266 -16.59 -1.53 21.34
C ASP A 266 -16.63 -0.33 20.38
N GLY A 267 -17.52 -0.40 19.40
CA GLY A 267 -17.75 0.68 18.42
C GLY A 267 -18.19 2.01 19.05
N GLN A 268 -18.69 2.01 20.29
CA GLN A 268 -19.09 3.25 20.98
C GLN A 268 -17.89 4.17 21.23
N LEU A 269 -16.68 3.64 21.30
CA LEU A 269 -15.45 4.44 21.43
C LEU A 269 -15.19 5.34 20.21
N VAL A 270 -15.75 5.00 19.05
CA VAL A 270 -15.59 5.74 17.79
C VAL A 270 -16.61 6.88 17.67
N LEU A 271 -17.78 6.77 18.31
CA LEU A 271 -18.87 7.74 18.17
C LEU A 271 -18.48 9.20 18.40
N PRO A 272 -17.73 9.57 19.44
CA PRO A 272 -17.35 10.98 19.64
C PRO A 272 -16.55 11.57 18.48
N LEU A 273 -15.87 10.72 17.68
CA LEU A 273 -15.04 11.17 16.56
C LEU A 273 -15.83 11.43 15.27
N LEU A 274 -17.12 11.09 15.25
CA LEU A 274 -18.05 11.55 14.20
C LEU A 274 -18.30 13.07 14.29
N GLU A 275 -18.09 13.67 15.46
CA GLU A 275 -18.23 15.10 15.71
C GLU A 275 -16.86 15.80 15.85
N ASP A 276 -15.79 15.15 15.43
CA ASP A 276 -14.43 15.73 15.51
C ASP A 276 -14.36 17.06 14.73
N PRO A 277 -13.68 18.09 15.26
CA PRO A 277 -13.53 19.37 14.56
C PRO A 277 -12.84 19.23 13.20
N VAL A 278 -12.04 18.17 13.02
CA VAL A 278 -11.26 17.95 11.80
C VAL A 278 -11.95 16.96 10.88
N TRP A 279 -12.34 17.40 9.70
CA TRP A 279 -13.15 16.67 8.74
C TRP A 279 -12.62 15.27 8.36
N PHE A 280 -11.31 15.11 8.20
CA PHE A 280 -10.74 13.81 7.82
C PHE A 280 -10.77 12.78 8.98
N VAL A 281 -10.89 13.24 10.23
CA VAL A 281 -11.15 12.37 11.39
C VAL A 281 -12.59 11.91 11.35
N ARG A 282 -13.57 12.81 11.12
CA ARG A 282 -15.00 12.47 10.94
C ARG A 282 -15.18 11.46 9.80
N LEU A 283 -14.52 11.71 8.66
CA LEU A 283 -14.53 10.80 7.51
C LEU A 283 -14.04 9.40 7.90
N GLN A 284 -12.92 9.32 8.61
CA GLN A 284 -12.35 8.04 9.01
C GLN A 284 -13.23 7.32 10.04
N ALA A 285 -13.83 8.06 10.98
CA ALA A 285 -14.79 7.52 11.96
C ALA A 285 -16.02 6.93 11.27
N ALA A 286 -16.61 7.63 10.30
CA ALA A 286 -17.73 7.13 9.51
C ALA A 286 -17.37 5.82 8.77
N LYS A 287 -16.19 5.75 8.14
CA LYS A 287 -15.70 4.51 7.48
C LYS A 287 -15.57 3.34 8.45
N VAL A 288 -15.04 3.60 9.63
CA VAL A 288 -14.84 2.56 10.66
C VAL A 288 -16.18 2.02 11.12
N LEU A 289 -17.13 2.90 11.45
CA LEU A 289 -18.46 2.46 11.88
C LEU A 289 -19.22 1.71 10.81
N GLY A 290 -19.00 2.00 9.53
CA GLY A 290 -19.56 1.20 8.45
C GLY A 290 -19.01 -0.25 8.40
N ASN A 291 -17.88 -0.54 9.01
CA ASN A 291 -17.28 -1.88 9.09
C ASN A 291 -17.54 -2.58 10.44
N LEU A 292 -17.81 -1.82 11.49
CA LEU A 292 -18.12 -2.38 12.80
C LEU A 292 -19.62 -2.64 12.92
N LYS A 293 -20.00 -3.71 13.62
CA LYS A 293 -21.38 -3.92 14.02
C LYS A 293 -21.73 -2.90 15.10
N CYS A 294 -22.52 -1.91 14.74
CA CYS A 294 -22.89 -0.84 15.64
C CYS A 294 -24.39 -0.86 15.93
N GLU A 295 -24.77 -0.52 17.16
CA GLU A 295 -26.17 -0.44 17.60
C GLU A 295 -26.89 0.82 17.08
N LYS A 296 -28.21 0.93 17.33
CA LYS A 296 -29.09 2.01 16.85
C LYS A 296 -28.56 3.42 17.10
N LYS A 297 -27.82 3.64 18.18
CA LYS A 297 -27.24 4.96 18.53
C LYS A 297 -26.25 5.50 17.48
N CYS A 298 -25.58 4.62 16.75
CA CYS A 298 -24.66 5.02 15.68
C CYS A 298 -25.39 5.62 14.48
N PHE A 299 -26.63 5.21 14.25
CA PHE A 299 -27.40 5.68 13.09
C PHE A 299 -27.71 7.17 13.16
N ASP A 300 -28.08 7.68 14.33
CA ASP A 300 -28.46 9.09 14.48
C ASP A 300 -27.26 10.01 14.23
N THR A 301 -26.08 9.62 14.72
CA THR A 301 -24.86 10.40 14.51
C THR A 301 -24.37 10.29 13.06
N LEU A 302 -24.41 9.10 12.44
CA LEU A 302 -24.12 8.94 11.01
C LEU A 302 -25.10 9.71 10.11
N ALA A 303 -26.37 9.78 10.51
CA ALA A 303 -27.37 10.58 9.81
C ALA A 303 -27.00 12.07 9.75
N GLY A 304 -26.47 12.63 10.85
CA GLY A 304 -25.96 14.01 10.88
C GLY A 304 -24.85 14.25 9.87
N LEU A 305 -23.97 13.27 9.66
CA LEU A 305 -22.86 13.40 8.70
C LEU A 305 -23.30 13.36 7.23
N LEU A 306 -24.52 12.94 6.91
CA LEU A 306 -25.04 13.04 5.53
C LEU A 306 -25.17 14.50 5.06
N LEU A 307 -25.19 15.44 6.00
CA LEU A 307 -25.27 16.88 5.75
C LEU A 307 -23.97 17.61 6.12
N ASP A 308 -22.85 16.89 6.30
CA ASP A 308 -21.54 17.49 6.61
C ASP A 308 -21.13 18.50 5.54
N GLU A 309 -20.41 19.55 5.94
CA GLU A 309 -19.89 20.56 5.02
C GLU A 309 -18.94 19.97 3.97
N LYS A 310 -18.24 18.88 4.29
CA LYS A 310 -17.29 18.20 3.41
C LYS A 310 -17.95 17.01 2.70
N TRP A 311 -18.01 17.06 1.38
CA TRP A 311 -18.61 15.99 0.56
C TRP A 311 -18.01 14.61 0.83
N GLN A 312 -16.69 14.55 1.12
CA GLN A 312 -16.01 13.29 1.43
C GLN A 312 -16.58 12.63 2.70
N VAL A 313 -16.98 13.44 3.69
CA VAL A 313 -17.61 12.96 4.93
C VAL A 313 -19.03 12.47 4.64
N ARG A 314 -19.82 13.25 3.85
CA ARG A 314 -21.16 12.84 3.41
C ARG A 314 -21.14 11.47 2.71
N ASN A 315 -20.23 11.30 1.75
CA ASN A 315 -20.06 10.04 1.03
C ASN A 315 -19.68 8.88 1.96
N ALA A 316 -18.75 9.10 2.88
CA ALA A 316 -18.35 8.07 3.83
C ALA A 316 -19.51 7.66 4.76
N ALA A 317 -20.32 8.61 5.21
CA ALA A 317 -21.51 8.35 6.01
C ALA A 317 -22.58 7.58 5.22
N ALA A 318 -22.84 7.99 3.97
CA ALA A 318 -23.78 7.29 3.10
C ALA A 318 -23.31 5.85 2.83
N THR A 319 -22.04 5.66 2.46
CA THR A 319 -21.45 4.32 2.28
C THR A 319 -21.56 3.48 3.56
N ALA A 320 -21.28 4.06 4.73
CA ALA A 320 -21.43 3.35 6.00
C ALA A 320 -22.88 2.89 6.23
N LEU A 321 -23.85 3.78 6.00
CA LEU A 321 -25.27 3.50 6.19
C LEU A 321 -25.79 2.42 5.23
N THR A 322 -25.32 2.34 3.98
CA THR A 322 -25.77 1.29 3.05
C THR A 322 -25.47 -0.12 3.56
N LYS A 323 -24.43 -0.30 4.37
CA LYS A 323 -24.05 -1.60 4.96
C LYS A 323 -25.04 -2.10 6.02
N TYR A 324 -25.84 -1.21 6.60
CA TYR A 324 -26.86 -1.57 7.59
C TYR A 324 -28.21 -1.97 6.96
N GLY A 325 -28.31 -2.01 5.64
CA GLY A 325 -29.47 -2.52 4.93
C GLY A 325 -30.73 -1.71 5.22
N ASN A 326 -31.88 -2.38 5.42
CA ASN A 326 -33.17 -1.73 5.60
C ASN A 326 -33.27 -0.84 6.85
N ALA A 327 -32.39 -1.00 7.83
CA ALA A 327 -32.34 -0.12 9.00
C ALA A 327 -32.02 1.35 8.64
N SER A 328 -31.38 1.59 7.50
CA SER A 328 -31.00 2.93 7.04
C SER A 328 -32.05 3.64 6.17
N LEU A 329 -33.14 2.96 5.81
CA LEU A 329 -34.19 3.53 4.92
C LEU A 329 -34.76 4.85 5.42
N GLU A 330 -35.11 4.91 6.70
CA GLU A 330 -35.65 6.13 7.31
C GLU A 330 -34.69 7.29 7.31
N ILE A 331 -33.40 6.98 7.52
CA ILE A 331 -32.32 7.97 7.55
C ILE A 331 -32.10 8.55 6.16
N PHE A 332 -31.98 7.70 5.14
CA PHE A 332 -31.84 8.15 3.76
C PHE A 332 -33.04 8.99 3.32
N LEU A 333 -34.24 8.52 3.64
CA LEU A 333 -35.47 9.25 3.27
C LEU A 333 -35.50 10.65 3.88
N LYS A 334 -35.21 10.77 5.19
CA LYS A 334 -35.15 12.08 5.87
C LYS A 334 -34.09 12.97 5.26
N ALA A 335 -32.87 12.44 5.00
CA ALA A 335 -31.77 13.21 4.43
C ALA A 335 -32.10 13.69 3.00
N LEU A 336 -32.76 12.88 2.19
CA LEU A 336 -33.19 13.22 0.84
C LEU A 336 -34.34 14.26 0.77
N GLN A 337 -35.05 14.49 1.87
CA GLN A 337 -36.08 15.52 1.98
C GLN A 337 -35.52 16.92 2.31
N TYR A 338 -34.27 17.02 2.73
CA TYR A 338 -33.62 18.33 2.97
C TYR A 338 -33.48 19.14 1.67
N LYS A 339 -33.30 20.46 1.81
CA LYS A 339 -33.21 21.37 0.65
C LYS A 339 -31.86 21.35 -0.06
N ASP A 340 -30.80 20.81 0.58
CA ASP A 340 -29.44 20.77 0.02
C ASP A 340 -29.36 19.78 -1.14
N GLN A 341 -29.31 20.32 -2.38
CA GLN A 341 -29.24 19.56 -3.62
C GLN A 341 -27.92 18.74 -3.71
N TYR A 342 -26.80 19.32 -3.29
CA TYR A 342 -25.50 18.64 -3.33
C TYR A 342 -25.44 17.44 -2.35
N ALA A 343 -26.10 17.58 -1.19
CA ALA A 343 -26.20 16.48 -0.25
C ALA A 343 -27.03 15.33 -0.83
N LYS A 344 -28.19 15.64 -1.46
CA LYS A 344 -29.05 14.65 -2.14
C LYS A 344 -28.29 13.90 -3.23
N GLU A 345 -27.60 14.62 -4.11
CA GLU A 345 -26.79 14.02 -5.19
C GLU A 345 -25.70 13.11 -4.63
N SER A 346 -24.95 13.55 -3.61
CA SER A 346 -23.93 12.72 -2.93
C SER A 346 -24.53 11.42 -2.36
N ILE A 347 -25.72 11.49 -1.74
CA ILE A 347 -26.39 10.32 -1.18
C ILE A 347 -26.82 9.35 -2.30
N CYS A 348 -27.47 9.87 -3.36
CA CYS A 348 -27.89 9.04 -4.50
C CYS A 348 -26.72 8.38 -5.22
N GLU A 349 -25.62 9.11 -5.41
CA GLU A 349 -24.38 8.59 -6.00
C GLU A 349 -23.81 7.42 -5.18
N GLU A 350 -23.78 7.54 -3.85
CA GLU A 350 -23.27 6.45 -2.99
C GLU A 350 -24.26 5.26 -2.89
N ILE A 351 -25.57 5.50 -2.93
CA ILE A 351 -26.59 4.45 -3.05
C ILE A 351 -26.37 3.63 -4.34
N GLU A 352 -26.06 4.30 -5.44
CA GLU A 352 -25.77 3.64 -6.73
C GLU A 352 -24.41 2.90 -6.68
N LYS A 353 -23.32 3.57 -6.29
CA LYS A 353 -21.97 3.00 -6.21
C LYS A 353 -21.86 1.77 -5.31
N THR A 354 -22.60 1.75 -4.22
CA THR A 354 -22.60 0.62 -3.27
C THR A 354 -23.54 -0.50 -3.66
N ASN A 355 -24.24 -0.38 -4.80
CA ASN A 355 -25.30 -1.29 -5.25
C ASN A 355 -26.50 -1.39 -4.27
N TYR A 356 -26.61 -0.46 -3.33
CA TYR A 356 -27.75 -0.43 -2.40
C TYR A 356 -29.07 -0.18 -3.12
N VAL A 357 -29.03 0.47 -4.27
CA VAL A 357 -30.20 0.69 -5.15
C VAL A 357 -30.90 -0.63 -5.52
N TYR A 358 -30.15 -1.72 -5.74
CA TYR A 358 -30.79 -3.01 -6.04
C TYR A 358 -31.56 -3.56 -4.83
N ARG A 359 -31.11 -3.32 -3.61
CA ARG A 359 -31.88 -3.63 -2.40
C ARG A 359 -33.17 -2.81 -2.34
N LEU A 360 -33.13 -1.52 -2.71
CA LEU A 360 -34.35 -0.69 -2.79
C LEU A 360 -35.35 -1.25 -3.82
N ILE A 361 -34.85 -1.72 -4.97
CA ILE A 361 -35.67 -2.35 -6.02
C ILE A 361 -36.26 -3.66 -5.51
N GLU A 362 -35.48 -4.54 -4.88
CA GLU A 362 -35.99 -5.79 -4.29
C GLU A 362 -37.05 -5.55 -3.21
N ASN A 363 -36.90 -4.49 -2.42
CA ASN A 363 -37.86 -4.08 -1.40
C ASN A 363 -39.25 -3.73 -1.99
N LEU A 364 -39.38 -3.46 -3.28
CA LEU A 364 -40.68 -3.26 -3.96
C LEU A 364 -41.55 -4.53 -4.02
N ALA A 365 -40.94 -5.71 -3.74
CA ALA A 365 -41.69 -6.96 -3.54
C ALA A 365 -42.01 -7.24 -2.07
N SER A 366 -41.54 -6.41 -1.13
CA SER A 366 -41.70 -6.64 0.31
C SER A 366 -43.17 -6.59 0.75
N ASP A 367 -43.56 -7.55 1.59
CA ASP A 367 -44.87 -7.55 2.24
C ASP A 367 -44.94 -6.52 3.39
N ASN A 368 -43.81 -6.04 3.89
CA ASN A 368 -43.75 -4.97 4.86
C ASN A 368 -44.03 -3.62 4.18
N ARG A 369 -45.18 -3.05 4.46
CA ARG A 369 -45.64 -1.77 3.87
C ARG A 369 -44.68 -0.61 4.11
N GLU A 370 -44.02 -0.57 5.26
CA GLU A 370 -43.06 0.49 5.60
C GLU A 370 -41.80 0.40 4.76
N ILE A 371 -41.23 -0.80 4.62
CA ILE A 371 -40.04 -1.04 3.78
C ILE A 371 -40.40 -0.71 2.33
N TYR A 372 -41.50 -1.22 1.81
CA TYR A 372 -41.99 -0.93 0.46
C TYR A 372 -42.12 0.57 0.22
N SER A 373 -42.84 1.27 1.11
CA SER A 373 -43.16 2.70 0.94
C SER A 373 -41.89 3.55 0.94
N LYS A 374 -40.98 3.35 1.91
CA LYS A 374 -39.72 4.10 2.01
C LYS A 374 -38.81 3.84 0.83
N SER A 375 -38.68 2.58 0.42
CA SER A 375 -37.84 2.22 -0.73
C SER A 375 -38.34 2.84 -2.03
N ARG A 376 -39.68 2.79 -2.26
CA ARG A 376 -40.34 3.43 -3.41
C ARG A 376 -40.11 4.95 -3.42
N GLU A 377 -40.23 5.61 -2.28
CA GLU A 377 -40.07 7.07 -2.17
C GLU A 377 -38.59 7.46 -2.45
N ILE A 378 -37.61 6.72 -1.92
CA ILE A 378 -36.21 6.94 -2.23
C ILE A 378 -35.96 6.78 -3.74
N LEU A 379 -36.49 5.73 -4.36
CA LEU A 379 -36.33 5.52 -5.82
C LEU A 379 -36.99 6.64 -6.64
N ASN A 380 -38.14 7.18 -6.22
CA ASN A 380 -38.76 8.36 -6.85
C ASN A 380 -37.85 9.59 -6.76
N ILE A 381 -37.23 9.84 -5.60
CA ILE A 381 -36.27 10.96 -5.44
C ILE A 381 -35.03 10.73 -6.31
N MET A 382 -34.49 9.53 -6.31
CA MET A 382 -33.37 9.18 -7.20
C MET A 382 -33.69 9.43 -8.67
N HIS A 383 -34.91 9.04 -9.11
CA HIS A 383 -35.39 9.31 -10.45
C HIS A 383 -35.47 10.82 -10.75
N SER A 384 -36.05 11.62 -9.83
CA SER A 384 -36.14 13.08 -10.01
C SER A 384 -34.77 13.78 -10.10
N LEU A 385 -33.70 13.13 -9.60
CA LEU A 385 -32.33 13.59 -9.65
C LEU A 385 -31.51 12.93 -10.80
N ASN A 386 -32.18 12.21 -11.70
CA ASN A 386 -31.61 11.53 -12.86
C ASN A 386 -30.68 10.33 -12.52
N PHE A 387 -30.79 9.72 -11.34
CA PHE A 387 -30.14 8.46 -10.97
C PHE A 387 -31.01 7.26 -11.35
N VAL A 388 -31.17 7.01 -12.66
CA VAL A 388 -32.12 6.04 -13.21
C VAL A 388 -31.48 4.76 -13.76
N THR A 389 -30.16 4.77 -14.01
CA THR A 389 -29.46 3.70 -14.72
C THR A 389 -29.73 2.31 -14.14
N PRO A 390 -29.60 2.05 -12.81
CA PRO A 390 -29.86 0.73 -12.26
C PRO A 390 -31.31 0.27 -12.38
N MET A 391 -32.28 1.21 -12.36
CA MET A 391 -33.72 0.89 -12.53
C MET A 391 -33.99 0.44 -13.97
N VAL A 392 -33.40 1.14 -14.96
CA VAL A 392 -33.50 0.79 -16.38
C VAL A 392 -32.83 -0.56 -16.66
N GLU A 393 -31.63 -0.78 -16.12
CA GLU A 393 -30.93 -2.06 -16.27
C GLU A 393 -31.73 -3.22 -15.68
N TYR A 394 -32.36 -3.04 -14.50
CA TYR A 394 -33.22 -4.06 -13.90
C TYR A 394 -34.39 -4.41 -14.82
N MET A 395 -35.05 -3.42 -15.40
CA MET A 395 -36.15 -3.59 -16.34
C MET A 395 -35.74 -4.35 -17.61
N GLN A 396 -34.56 -4.07 -18.15
CA GLN A 396 -34.01 -4.72 -19.37
C GLN A 396 -33.67 -6.21 -19.14
N ARG A 397 -33.37 -6.62 -17.91
CA ARG A 397 -33.07 -8.02 -17.57
C ARG A 397 -34.31 -8.94 -17.58
N GLY A 398 -35.48 -8.39 -17.75
CA GLY A 398 -36.69 -9.13 -18.13
C GLY A 398 -37.45 -9.85 -17.01
N GLY A 399 -38.05 -9.11 -16.10
CA GLY A 399 -39.07 -9.64 -15.18
C GLY A 399 -40.42 -8.98 -15.46
N ARG A 400 -41.46 -9.73 -15.77
CA ARG A 400 -42.85 -9.27 -15.69
C ARG A 400 -43.39 -9.59 -14.30
N ASP A 401 -42.78 -9.04 -13.28
CA ASP A 401 -43.17 -9.22 -11.89
C ASP A 401 -43.77 -7.92 -11.29
N LYS A 402 -44.20 -8.00 -10.04
CA LYS A 402 -44.72 -6.86 -9.27
C LYS A 402 -43.71 -5.70 -9.19
N ILE A 403 -42.39 -6.01 -9.19
CA ILE A 403 -41.31 -5.03 -9.14
C ILE A 403 -41.27 -4.22 -10.44
N SER A 404 -41.29 -4.90 -11.60
CA SER A 404 -41.24 -4.25 -12.90
C SER A 404 -42.41 -3.30 -13.13
N SER A 405 -43.64 -3.69 -12.76
CA SER A 405 -44.79 -2.84 -12.87
C SER A 405 -44.73 -1.58 -11.97
N THR A 406 -44.06 -1.67 -10.83
CA THR A 406 -43.87 -0.53 -9.94
C THR A 406 -42.76 0.39 -10.46
N LEU A 407 -41.65 -0.16 -10.98
CA LEU A 407 -40.55 0.59 -11.60
C LEU A 407 -41.02 1.35 -12.85
N GLU A 408 -41.86 0.72 -13.71
CA GLU A 408 -42.45 1.41 -14.85
C GLU A 408 -43.20 2.67 -14.45
N ARG A 409 -44.02 2.58 -13.37
CA ARG A 409 -44.75 3.76 -12.87
C ARG A 409 -43.81 4.83 -12.32
N ILE A 410 -42.70 4.46 -11.68
CA ILE A 410 -41.70 5.40 -11.20
C ILE A 410 -41.04 6.11 -12.39
N LEU A 411 -40.64 5.36 -13.41
CA LEU A 411 -39.94 5.88 -14.60
C LEU A 411 -40.88 6.71 -15.52
N GLN A 412 -42.18 6.42 -15.54
CA GLN A 412 -43.18 7.18 -16.33
C GLN A 412 -43.69 8.45 -15.62
N ALA A 413 -43.67 8.49 -14.29
CA ALA A 413 -44.22 9.61 -13.52
C ALA A 413 -43.54 10.96 -13.75
N ALA A 414 -42.32 10.98 -14.26
CA ALA A 414 -41.58 12.21 -14.59
C ALA A 414 -41.57 12.57 -16.09
N ALA A 415 -42.10 11.72 -16.99
CA ALA A 415 -42.24 12.06 -18.39
C ALA A 415 -43.45 13.01 -18.65
N GLY A 416 -44.22 13.30 -17.60
CA GLY A 416 -45.41 14.14 -17.65
C GLY A 416 -45.34 15.42 -16.80
N ALA A 417 -44.19 15.76 -16.22
CA ALA A 417 -43.93 17.01 -15.49
C ALA A 417 -42.79 17.80 -16.16
#